data_f3a57aeae51fa35009a7f110bcc1346c
#
_entry.id   f3a57aeae51fa35009a7f110bcc1346c
#
_cell.length_a   1.000
_cell.length_b   1.000
_cell.length_c   1.000
_cell.angle_alpha   90.00
_cell.angle_beta   90.00
_cell.angle_gamma   90.00
#
_symmetry.space_group_name_H-M   'P 1'
#
loop_
_entity.id
_entity.type
_entity.pdbx_description
1 polymer ?
#
loop_
_entity_poly.entity_id
_entity_poly.type
_entity_poly.pdbx_seq_one_letter_code
_entity_poly.pdbx_strand_id
1 'polypeptide(L)'
;MKTHLIKNFLKNKKIDFYLITNNDLHLNESPNLDLKDIYKLFKFDCTRGYVLFFIDKFIFFTDSRYTLAAKKFFKSNCEIYDLSETTIIDYLIMQNNKLSGALDSKLISVKEFRELNSKLEKNKIVIHPQFKNFFKKEYYPNFNISYTLSMPKYLIPRQFKDNLNKIKNNLKTEGILIWNNAHVAYLLNLRSFELWNSTKPFAGLFIPKKNIKPVLISNNSNLNKISKISKSFNIFREEKFIHYLKLSKFKNIETSYEFLNLNVYMCLSKFLNLSETRINISKYLGVKTSKEIKNIETCHIEDGLAVLKFIIDLKQKNIDPKNEYHVSEHLFNKRKEGINFFRNSFDYISAFDSNAAIIHYKPPPKKSLSCNNRQILLIDSGAQYLEGTTDITRVIKVGNKNFSKIKYSYTYLLKSLIKIENKLFSRNIKSSILDLYIRNYLSKFKIYYSHGTGHGVGNFGDVHEKYPIISSKSQDILTNNNLFSIEPGHYVEGQFGLRLENLYVTKNSNGGMKLKNITLVPYDLDLVDFRLITNFERKFIKRYHQKIYKLLESRLRDEYKRYFLKNLINKI
;
A
#
# COMPACT_ATOMS: atom_id res chain seq x y z
N MET A 1 -10.24 -4.40 28.67
CA MET A 1 -10.09 -5.01 27.32
C MET A 1 -11.36 -5.82 27.03
N LYS A 2 -11.92 -5.76 25.81
CA LYS A 2 -13.18 -6.49 25.44
C LYS A 2 -12.97 -7.99 25.16
N THR A 3 -11.86 -8.55 25.63
CA THR A 3 -11.48 -9.97 25.45
C THR A 3 -12.46 -10.94 26.13
N HIS A 4 -13.11 -10.53 27.23
CA HIS A 4 -14.14 -11.31 27.91
C HIS A 4 -15.31 -11.69 27.00
N LEU A 5 -15.68 -10.83 26.05
CA LEU A 5 -16.77 -11.09 25.10
C LEU A 5 -16.44 -12.24 24.14
N ILE A 6 -15.18 -12.31 23.69
CA ILE A 6 -14.70 -13.40 22.84
C ILE A 6 -14.63 -14.69 23.68
N LYS A 7 -14.06 -14.64 24.89
CA LYS A 7 -13.98 -15.81 25.80
C LYS A 7 -15.37 -16.40 26.12
N ASN A 8 -16.34 -15.56 26.41
CA ASN A 8 -17.73 -16.00 26.66
C ASN A 8 -18.35 -16.63 25.40
N PHE A 9 -18.07 -16.08 24.22
CA PHE A 9 -18.54 -16.65 22.96
C PHE A 9 -17.93 -18.03 22.72
N LEU A 10 -16.62 -18.19 22.90
CA LEU A 10 -15.94 -19.47 22.74
C LEU A 10 -16.52 -20.53 23.69
N LYS A 11 -16.70 -20.21 24.98
CA LYS A 11 -17.30 -21.10 25.98
C LYS A 11 -18.74 -21.50 25.61
N ASN A 12 -19.59 -20.50 25.30
CA ASN A 12 -21.01 -20.75 25.04
C ASN A 12 -21.25 -21.55 23.75
N LYS A 13 -20.37 -21.40 22.76
CA LYS A 13 -20.48 -22.12 21.48
C LYS A 13 -19.65 -23.40 21.42
N LYS A 14 -18.88 -23.73 22.48
CA LYS A 14 -17.94 -24.85 22.52
C LYS A 14 -16.98 -24.82 21.32
N ILE A 15 -16.38 -23.63 21.06
CA ILE A 15 -15.43 -23.35 19.99
C ILE A 15 -14.06 -23.10 20.63
N ASP A 16 -13.01 -23.72 20.10
CA ASP A 16 -11.66 -23.66 20.66
C ASP A 16 -10.97 -22.31 20.39
N PHE A 17 -11.16 -21.73 19.20
CA PHE A 17 -10.52 -20.46 18.85
C PHE A 17 -11.40 -19.54 18.00
N TYR A 18 -11.08 -18.24 18.03
CA TYR A 18 -11.64 -17.25 17.14
C TYR A 18 -10.51 -16.57 16.35
N LEU A 19 -10.60 -16.59 15.01
CA LEU A 19 -9.66 -15.93 14.13
C LEU A 19 -10.11 -14.48 13.87
N ILE A 20 -9.30 -13.52 14.29
CA ILE A 20 -9.52 -12.09 14.09
C ILE A 20 -8.61 -11.64 12.96
N THR A 21 -9.18 -10.97 11.97
CA THR A 21 -8.47 -10.33 10.87
C THR A 21 -8.44 -8.82 11.06
N ASN A 22 -7.59 -8.13 10.30
CA ASN A 22 -7.47 -6.66 10.34
C ASN A 22 -8.13 -5.96 9.15
N ASN A 23 -9.01 -6.65 8.44
CA ASN A 23 -9.70 -6.18 7.26
C ASN A 23 -10.95 -5.32 7.59
N ASP A 24 -11.47 -4.60 6.59
CA ASP A 24 -12.81 -4.02 6.54
C ASP A 24 -13.73 -4.78 5.57
N LEU A 25 -14.97 -4.28 5.35
CA LEU A 25 -15.95 -4.91 4.46
C LEU A 25 -15.48 -5.07 3.01
N HIS A 26 -14.62 -4.19 2.55
CA HIS A 26 -14.10 -4.18 1.17
C HIS A 26 -12.67 -4.74 1.09
N LEU A 27 -12.15 -5.31 2.19
CA LEU A 27 -10.84 -5.94 2.28
C LEU A 27 -9.71 -5.00 1.87
N ASN A 28 -9.84 -3.73 2.26
CA ASN A 28 -8.80 -2.74 2.03
C ASN A 28 -7.55 -3.07 2.83
N GLU A 29 -6.36 -2.83 2.26
CA GLU A 29 -5.08 -3.07 2.94
C GLU A 29 -4.91 -2.17 4.18
N SER A 30 -5.35 -0.92 4.08
CA SER A 30 -5.23 0.07 5.17
C SER A 30 -6.60 0.63 5.55
N PRO A 31 -7.43 -0.12 6.28
CA PRO A 31 -8.68 0.38 6.82
C PRO A 31 -8.45 1.49 7.84
N ASN A 32 -9.46 2.33 8.07
CA ASN A 32 -9.44 3.29 9.19
C ASN A 32 -9.27 2.55 10.53
N LEU A 33 -8.63 3.18 11.51
CA LEU A 33 -8.34 2.56 12.82
C LEU A 33 -9.60 2.07 13.55
N ASP A 34 -10.70 2.80 13.40
CA ASP A 34 -12.01 2.44 13.95
C ASP A 34 -12.66 1.25 13.25
N LEU A 35 -12.17 0.85 12.09
CA LEU A 35 -12.60 -0.36 11.37
C LEU A 35 -11.71 -1.59 11.66
N LYS A 36 -10.56 -1.44 12.32
CA LYS A 36 -9.60 -2.51 12.62
C LYS A 36 -9.89 -3.16 13.97
N ASP A 37 -10.21 -4.46 13.99
CA ASP A 37 -10.50 -5.17 15.23
C ASP A 37 -9.26 -5.37 16.12
N ILE A 38 -8.10 -5.60 15.51
CA ILE A 38 -6.82 -5.69 16.24
C ILE A 38 -6.51 -4.38 16.97
N TYR A 39 -6.72 -3.23 16.30
CA TYR A 39 -6.54 -1.92 16.94
C TYR A 39 -7.54 -1.68 18.08
N LYS A 40 -8.79 -2.12 17.90
CA LYS A 40 -9.82 -2.03 18.96
C LYS A 40 -9.47 -2.84 20.19
N LEU A 41 -8.88 -4.01 20.00
CA LEU A 41 -8.46 -4.91 21.09
C LEU A 41 -7.20 -4.43 21.80
N PHE A 42 -6.16 -4.14 21.04
CA PHE A 42 -4.81 -4.01 21.58
C PHE A 42 -4.23 -2.61 21.44
N LYS A 43 -4.85 -1.70 20.64
CA LYS A 43 -4.27 -0.42 20.24
C LYS A 43 -2.97 -0.57 19.44
N PHE A 44 -2.75 -1.74 18.85
CA PHE A 44 -1.66 -1.99 17.92
C PHE A 44 -2.14 -1.78 16.49
N ASP A 45 -1.47 -0.89 15.76
CA ASP A 45 -1.81 -0.60 14.36
C ASP A 45 -0.86 -1.33 13.41
N CYS A 46 -1.45 -2.11 12.51
CA CYS A 46 -0.76 -2.77 11.41
C CYS A 46 -1.71 -2.86 10.21
N THR A 47 -1.17 -2.98 9.00
CA THR A 47 -2.00 -3.23 7.81
C THR A 47 -2.28 -4.71 7.63
N ARG A 48 -1.35 -5.58 8.00
CA ARG A 48 -1.52 -7.02 7.95
C ARG A 48 -1.29 -7.65 9.32
N GLY A 49 -2.32 -8.26 9.86
CA GLY A 49 -2.28 -8.92 11.16
C GLY A 49 -3.44 -9.84 11.35
N TYR A 50 -3.20 -10.93 12.07
CA TYR A 50 -4.20 -11.90 12.47
C TYR A 50 -3.99 -12.26 13.94
N VAL A 51 -5.08 -12.57 14.63
CA VAL A 51 -5.01 -13.07 16.00
C VAL A 51 -5.80 -14.36 16.09
N LEU A 52 -5.15 -15.43 16.50
CA LEU A 52 -5.83 -16.63 17.00
C LEU A 52 -6.10 -16.43 18.49
N PHE A 53 -7.36 -16.29 18.84
CA PHE A 53 -7.80 -16.03 20.20
C PHE A 53 -8.39 -17.31 20.80
N PHE A 54 -7.70 -17.89 21.77
CA PHE A 54 -8.15 -19.03 22.59
C PHE A 54 -8.72 -18.52 23.93
N ILE A 55 -9.26 -19.41 24.74
CA ILE A 55 -9.82 -19.05 26.06
C ILE A 55 -8.74 -18.54 27.00
N ASP A 56 -7.58 -19.17 27.01
CA ASP A 56 -6.45 -18.93 27.91
C ASP A 56 -5.39 -17.99 27.32
N LYS A 57 -5.17 -18.05 26.02
CA LYS A 57 -4.11 -17.29 25.33
C LYS A 57 -4.57 -16.69 24.01
N PHE A 58 -3.72 -15.85 23.44
CA PHE A 58 -3.83 -15.41 22.04
C PHE A 58 -2.46 -15.43 21.37
N ILE A 59 -2.47 -15.65 20.07
CA ILE A 59 -1.27 -15.70 19.22
C ILE A 59 -1.42 -14.65 18.13
N PHE A 60 -0.37 -13.89 17.89
CA PHE A 60 -0.35 -12.82 16.91
C PHE A 60 0.49 -13.22 15.69
N PHE A 61 -0.09 -13.11 14.50
CA PHE A 61 0.59 -13.34 13.23
C PHE A 61 0.64 -12.04 12.43
N THR A 62 1.80 -11.75 11.87
CA THR A 62 2.00 -10.59 10.99
C THR A 62 3.11 -10.87 9.99
N ASP A 63 3.37 -9.94 9.08
CA ASP A 63 4.54 -10.07 8.20
C ASP A 63 5.76 -9.29 8.72
N SER A 64 6.89 -9.47 8.06
CA SER A 64 8.18 -8.91 8.47
C SER A 64 8.21 -7.38 8.65
N ARG A 65 7.25 -6.65 8.05
CA ARG A 65 7.11 -5.20 8.20
C ARG A 65 6.74 -4.80 9.63
N TYR A 66 6.03 -5.68 10.36
CA TYR A 66 5.48 -5.42 11.68
C TYR A 66 6.00 -6.34 12.78
N THR A 67 6.70 -7.43 12.45
CA THR A 67 7.17 -8.44 13.43
C THR A 67 7.98 -7.81 14.55
N LEU A 68 8.95 -6.93 14.23
CA LEU A 68 9.77 -6.24 15.22
C LEU A 68 8.95 -5.27 16.09
N ALA A 69 8.03 -4.51 15.47
CA ALA A 69 7.13 -3.62 16.19
C ALA A 69 6.20 -4.39 17.14
N ALA A 70 5.65 -5.53 16.69
CA ALA A 70 4.79 -6.38 17.50
C ALA A 70 5.54 -6.98 18.70
N LYS A 71 6.77 -7.48 18.50
CA LYS A 71 7.63 -7.97 19.59
C LYS A 71 7.89 -6.91 20.66
N LYS A 72 8.21 -5.68 20.24
CA LYS A 72 8.41 -4.55 21.16
C LYS A 72 7.13 -4.14 21.89
N PHE A 73 5.98 -4.23 21.22
CA PHE A 73 4.69 -3.82 21.78
C PHE A 73 4.10 -4.85 22.76
N PHE A 74 4.01 -6.11 22.33
CA PHE A 74 3.38 -7.18 23.13
C PHE A 74 4.32 -7.78 24.18
N LYS A 75 5.63 -7.66 23.99
CA LYS A 75 6.66 -8.27 24.87
C LYS A 75 6.40 -9.77 25.05
N SER A 76 6.34 -10.26 26.31
CA SER A 76 6.07 -11.66 26.66
C SER A 76 4.57 -12.02 26.76
N ASN A 77 3.65 -11.09 26.46
CA ASN A 77 2.22 -11.30 26.67
C ASN A 77 1.55 -12.21 25.62
N CYS A 78 2.19 -12.47 24.49
CA CYS A 78 1.71 -13.40 23.47
C CYS A 78 2.87 -13.93 22.60
N GLU A 79 2.63 -15.06 21.98
CA GLU A 79 3.47 -15.58 20.91
C GLU A 79 3.28 -14.76 19.63
N ILE A 80 4.37 -14.45 18.91
CA ILE A 80 4.35 -13.66 17.68
C ILE A 80 5.05 -14.45 16.59
N TYR A 81 4.34 -14.69 15.48
CA TYR A 81 4.85 -15.39 14.32
C TYR A 81 4.92 -14.49 13.09
N ASP A 82 6.01 -14.62 12.34
CA ASP A 82 6.11 -14.07 10.99
C ASP A 82 5.42 -15.02 10.01
N LEU A 83 4.49 -14.48 9.21
CA LEU A 83 3.71 -15.25 8.23
C LEU A 83 4.57 -15.85 7.11
N SER A 84 5.81 -15.39 6.94
CA SER A 84 6.75 -15.98 6.00
C SER A 84 7.41 -17.27 6.53
N GLU A 85 7.44 -17.44 7.85
CA GLU A 85 8.04 -18.59 8.55
C GLU A 85 6.98 -19.59 9.02
N THR A 86 5.93 -19.08 9.66
CA THR A 86 4.84 -19.91 10.20
C THR A 86 3.50 -19.29 9.87
N THR A 87 2.71 -19.96 9.04
CA THR A 87 1.35 -19.51 8.73
C THR A 87 0.37 -19.91 9.84
N ILE A 88 -0.83 -19.27 9.85
CA ILE A 88 -1.93 -19.64 10.74
C ILE A 88 -2.28 -21.13 10.58
N ILE A 89 -2.23 -21.64 9.36
CA ILE A 89 -2.52 -23.02 9.03
C ILE A 89 -1.47 -23.95 9.67
N ASP A 90 -0.19 -23.64 9.47
CA ASP A 90 0.91 -24.43 10.03
C ASP A 90 0.82 -24.49 11.56
N TYR A 91 0.56 -23.35 12.21
CA TYR A 91 0.39 -23.29 13.66
C TYR A 91 -0.78 -24.16 14.14
N LEU A 92 -1.94 -24.07 13.51
CA LEU A 92 -3.13 -24.86 13.90
C LEU A 92 -2.90 -26.36 13.69
N ILE A 93 -2.23 -26.76 12.61
CA ILE A 93 -1.89 -28.16 12.34
C ILE A 93 -0.90 -28.70 13.39
N MET A 94 0.08 -27.89 13.80
CA MET A 94 1.05 -28.27 14.85
C MET A 94 0.42 -28.55 16.22
N GLN A 95 -0.81 -28.03 16.49
CA GLN A 95 -1.51 -28.36 17.74
C GLN A 95 -1.95 -29.84 17.81
N ASN A 96 -1.95 -30.55 16.67
CA ASN A 96 -2.29 -31.98 16.53
C ASN A 96 -3.60 -32.41 17.20
N ASN A 97 -4.58 -31.51 17.28
CA ASN A 97 -5.87 -31.70 17.91
C ASN A 97 -7.01 -31.48 16.91
N LYS A 98 -8.16 -32.11 17.16
CA LYS A 98 -9.41 -31.76 16.50
C LYS A 98 -9.86 -30.40 17.04
N LEU A 99 -9.72 -29.34 16.25
CA LEU A 99 -10.07 -27.99 16.69
C LEU A 99 -11.28 -27.47 15.92
N SER A 100 -12.11 -26.73 16.63
CA SER A 100 -13.23 -25.98 16.07
C SER A 100 -13.00 -24.49 16.25
N GLY A 101 -13.01 -23.75 15.17
CA GLY A 101 -12.78 -22.30 15.18
C GLY A 101 -13.94 -21.50 14.58
N ALA A 102 -13.92 -20.20 14.77
CA ALA A 102 -14.83 -19.27 14.10
C ALA A 102 -14.09 -18.01 13.64
N LEU A 103 -14.69 -17.29 12.68
CA LEU A 103 -14.22 -16.00 12.18
C LEU A 103 -15.39 -15.12 11.71
N ASP A 104 -15.15 -13.81 11.56
CA ASP A 104 -16.13 -12.91 10.97
C ASP A 104 -16.12 -13.01 9.43
N SER A 105 -17.21 -13.56 8.87
CA SER A 105 -17.36 -13.74 7.42
C SER A 105 -17.36 -12.43 6.63
N LYS A 106 -17.58 -11.28 7.25
CA LYS A 106 -17.50 -9.96 6.61
C LYS A 106 -16.07 -9.48 6.42
N LEU A 107 -15.11 -10.04 7.13
CA LEU A 107 -13.73 -9.54 7.21
C LEU A 107 -12.69 -10.50 6.62
N ILE A 108 -13.13 -11.45 5.81
CA ILE A 108 -12.26 -12.39 5.09
C ILE A 108 -12.75 -12.54 3.65
N SER A 109 -11.82 -12.69 2.70
CA SER A 109 -12.18 -12.93 1.32
C SER A 109 -12.65 -14.37 1.08
N VAL A 110 -13.42 -14.58 0.01
CA VAL A 110 -13.81 -15.94 -0.43
C VAL A 110 -12.59 -16.79 -0.71
N LYS A 111 -11.59 -16.22 -1.40
CA LYS A 111 -10.34 -16.93 -1.75
C LYS A 111 -9.59 -17.34 -0.50
N GLU A 112 -9.33 -16.42 0.42
CA GLU A 112 -8.59 -16.66 1.65
C GLU A 112 -9.30 -17.70 2.54
N PHE A 113 -10.63 -17.61 2.69
CA PHE A 113 -11.39 -18.59 3.43
C PHE A 113 -11.32 -19.99 2.81
N ARG A 114 -11.46 -20.10 1.48
CA ARG A 114 -11.36 -21.40 0.80
C ARG A 114 -9.98 -22.04 0.95
N GLU A 115 -8.91 -21.25 0.81
CA GLU A 115 -7.54 -21.71 1.02
C GLU A 115 -7.31 -22.20 2.47
N LEU A 116 -7.80 -21.42 3.43
CA LEU A 116 -7.73 -21.76 4.85
C LEU A 116 -8.52 -23.05 5.14
N ASN A 117 -9.80 -23.08 4.77
CA ASN A 117 -10.71 -24.17 5.06
C ASN A 117 -10.26 -25.49 4.42
N SER A 118 -9.89 -25.47 3.13
CA SER A 118 -9.48 -26.68 2.40
C SER A 118 -8.24 -27.37 2.98
N LYS A 119 -7.32 -26.63 3.60
CA LYS A 119 -6.13 -27.18 4.24
C LYS A 119 -6.40 -27.67 5.66
N LEU A 120 -7.24 -26.96 6.40
CA LEU A 120 -7.57 -27.29 7.78
C LEU A 120 -8.53 -28.49 7.90
N GLU A 121 -9.53 -28.62 7.02
CA GLU A 121 -10.45 -29.78 6.99
C GLU A 121 -9.71 -31.11 6.82
N LYS A 122 -8.65 -31.15 6.00
CA LYS A 122 -7.78 -32.32 5.83
C LYS A 122 -7.12 -32.76 7.15
N ASN A 123 -6.97 -31.85 8.10
CA ASN A 123 -6.38 -32.05 9.41
C ASN A 123 -7.45 -32.09 10.53
N LYS A 124 -8.73 -32.28 10.16
CA LYS A 124 -9.86 -32.36 11.11
C LYS A 124 -10.07 -31.09 11.94
N ILE A 125 -9.67 -29.93 11.39
CA ILE A 125 -9.88 -28.61 11.98
C ILE A 125 -10.99 -27.93 11.18
N VAL A 126 -12.05 -27.49 11.87
CA VAL A 126 -13.22 -26.88 11.21
C VAL A 126 -13.30 -25.40 11.59
N ILE A 127 -13.54 -24.54 10.59
CA ILE A 127 -13.78 -23.12 10.82
C ILE A 127 -15.20 -22.75 10.39
N HIS A 128 -15.95 -22.18 11.33
CA HIS A 128 -17.31 -21.71 11.12
C HIS A 128 -17.33 -20.23 10.75
N PRO A 129 -17.69 -19.86 9.51
CA PRO A 129 -17.87 -18.46 9.15
C PRO A 129 -19.13 -17.94 9.84
N GLN A 130 -18.96 -16.97 10.72
CA GLN A 130 -20.04 -16.36 11.48
C GLN A 130 -20.01 -14.86 11.36
N PHE A 131 -21.16 -14.22 11.50
CA PHE A 131 -21.24 -12.80 11.69
C PHE A 131 -21.45 -12.51 13.18
N LYS A 132 -20.42 -12.00 13.86
CA LYS A 132 -20.49 -11.62 15.28
C LYS A 132 -19.74 -10.32 15.53
N ASN A 133 -20.46 -9.24 15.78
CA ASN A 133 -19.88 -7.96 16.14
C ASN A 133 -19.58 -7.86 17.63
N PHE A 134 -18.44 -8.38 18.09
CA PHE A 134 -18.02 -8.31 19.50
C PHE A 134 -17.75 -6.90 20.00
N PHE A 135 -17.41 -5.98 19.09
CA PHE A 135 -16.88 -4.68 19.45
C PHE A 135 -17.90 -3.56 19.32
N LYS A 136 -19.17 -3.88 19.00
CA LYS A 136 -20.20 -2.90 18.57
C LYS A 136 -19.62 -1.96 17.52
N LYS A 137 -18.97 -2.54 16.53
CA LYS A 137 -18.19 -1.87 15.52
C LYS A 137 -19.12 -1.32 14.43
N GLU A 138 -18.90 -0.10 14.05
CA GLU A 138 -19.35 0.38 12.77
C GLU A 138 -18.53 -0.32 11.68
N TYR A 139 -19.19 -0.97 10.73
CA TYR A 139 -18.52 -1.59 9.59
C TYR A 139 -18.23 -0.61 8.47
N TYR A 140 -18.73 0.59 8.58
CA TYR A 140 -18.61 1.67 7.60
C TYR A 140 -17.81 2.83 8.17
N PRO A 141 -17.04 3.54 7.33
CA PRO A 141 -16.39 4.79 7.74
C PRO A 141 -17.43 5.89 8.02
N ASN A 142 -17.00 6.92 8.72
CA ASN A 142 -17.87 8.08 8.95
C ASN A 142 -18.01 8.91 7.65
N PHE A 143 -19.14 8.78 6.97
CA PHE A 143 -19.41 9.50 5.72
C PHE A 143 -19.72 11.00 5.91
N ASN A 144 -20.01 11.45 7.12
CA ASN A 144 -20.35 12.86 7.39
C ASN A 144 -19.15 13.80 7.26
N ILE A 145 -17.94 13.30 7.46
CA ILE A 145 -16.71 14.07 7.39
C ILE A 145 -15.98 13.93 6.04
N SER A 146 -16.59 13.23 5.08
CA SER A 146 -16.00 12.97 3.78
C SER A 146 -16.68 13.74 2.67
N TYR A 147 -15.94 14.02 1.62
CA TYR A 147 -16.48 14.51 0.38
C TYR A 147 -16.08 13.60 -0.78
N THR A 148 -16.83 13.68 -1.87
CA THR A 148 -16.61 12.86 -3.06
C THR A 148 -16.54 13.77 -4.28
N LEU A 149 -15.62 13.50 -5.17
CA LEU A 149 -15.44 14.26 -6.41
C LEU A 149 -15.37 13.34 -7.63
N SER A 150 -15.89 13.81 -8.75
CA SER A 150 -15.58 13.26 -10.07
C SER A 150 -14.30 13.88 -10.58
N MET A 151 -13.38 13.05 -11.09
CA MET A 151 -12.14 13.54 -11.66
C MET A 151 -12.39 14.56 -12.78
N PRO A 152 -11.64 15.67 -12.83
CA PRO A 152 -11.70 16.65 -13.91
C PRO A 152 -11.46 16.01 -15.29
N LYS A 153 -12.21 16.41 -16.31
CA LYS A 153 -12.10 15.82 -17.66
C LYS A 153 -10.70 15.87 -18.25
N TYR A 154 -9.96 16.94 -17.96
CA TYR A 154 -8.59 17.12 -18.45
C TYR A 154 -7.57 16.15 -17.83
N LEU A 155 -7.88 15.50 -16.71
CA LEU A 155 -7.01 14.51 -16.05
C LEU A 155 -7.36 13.07 -16.40
N ILE A 156 -8.62 12.79 -16.75
CA ILE A 156 -9.04 11.41 -17.03
C ILE A 156 -8.63 10.97 -18.44
N PRO A 157 -8.07 9.75 -18.58
CA PRO A 157 -7.66 9.22 -19.89
C PRO A 157 -8.84 8.66 -20.69
N ARG A 158 -9.86 8.11 -19.99
CA ARG A 158 -11.03 7.46 -20.58
C ARG A 158 -12.29 7.84 -19.79
N GLN A 159 -13.40 8.01 -20.50
CA GLN A 159 -14.67 8.24 -19.84
C GLN A 159 -15.13 6.96 -19.11
N PHE A 160 -15.89 7.11 -18.01
CA PHE A 160 -16.38 5.95 -17.27
C PHE A 160 -17.24 5.01 -18.11
N LYS A 161 -17.99 5.54 -19.09
CA LYS A 161 -18.78 4.73 -20.02
C LYS A 161 -17.92 3.77 -20.83
N ASP A 162 -16.74 4.21 -21.30
CA ASP A 162 -15.80 3.39 -22.05
C ASP A 162 -15.20 2.29 -21.18
N ASN A 163 -14.87 2.64 -19.91
CA ASN A 163 -14.40 1.65 -18.93
C ASN A 163 -15.46 0.57 -18.69
N LEU A 164 -16.73 0.95 -18.49
CA LEU A 164 -17.81 -0.01 -18.28
C LEU A 164 -18.08 -0.87 -19.53
N ASN A 165 -18.04 -0.28 -20.72
CA ASN A 165 -18.20 -1.03 -21.98
C ASN A 165 -17.05 -2.05 -22.16
N LYS A 166 -15.83 -1.67 -21.84
CA LYS A 166 -14.70 -2.60 -21.87
C LYS A 166 -14.91 -3.81 -20.95
N ILE A 167 -15.47 -3.59 -19.76
CA ILE A 167 -15.85 -4.70 -18.86
C ILE A 167 -16.98 -5.52 -19.50
N LYS A 168 -18.08 -4.92 -19.92
CA LYS A 168 -19.25 -5.60 -20.49
C LYS A 168 -18.89 -6.51 -21.67
N ASN A 169 -18.01 -6.05 -22.56
CA ASN A 169 -17.60 -6.78 -23.75
C ASN A 169 -16.78 -8.05 -23.42
N ASN A 170 -16.20 -8.14 -22.24
CA ASN A 170 -15.42 -9.27 -21.77
C ASN A 170 -16.19 -10.23 -20.84
N LEU A 171 -17.45 -9.89 -20.48
CA LEU A 171 -18.24 -10.73 -19.58
C LEU A 171 -18.65 -12.05 -20.24
N LYS A 172 -18.49 -13.15 -19.51
CA LYS A 172 -18.99 -14.49 -19.88
C LYS A 172 -20.37 -14.77 -19.30
N THR A 173 -20.75 -14.03 -18.25
CA THR A 173 -21.99 -14.19 -17.50
C THR A 173 -22.95 -13.02 -17.74
N GLU A 174 -24.03 -12.96 -16.97
CA GLU A 174 -25.06 -11.91 -17.08
C GLU A 174 -24.67 -10.58 -16.42
N GLY A 175 -23.59 -10.59 -15.62
CA GLY A 175 -23.04 -9.40 -14.96
C GLY A 175 -21.82 -9.70 -14.10
N ILE A 176 -21.17 -8.64 -13.64
CA ILE A 176 -20.03 -8.72 -12.71
C ILE A 176 -20.27 -7.88 -11.48
N LEU A 177 -19.96 -8.47 -10.31
CA LEU A 177 -19.90 -7.76 -9.05
C LEU A 177 -18.44 -7.42 -8.72
N ILE A 178 -18.13 -6.13 -8.66
CA ILE A 178 -16.82 -5.57 -8.32
C ILE A 178 -16.90 -5.03 -6.90
N TRP A 179 -16.15 -5.61 -5.97
CA TRP A 179 -16.20 -5.25 -4.54
C TRP A 179 -14.97 -4.45 -4.08
N ASN A 180 -13.89 -4.44 -4.84
CA ASN A 180 -12.69 -3.67 -4.54
C ASN A 180 -12.90 -2.17 -4.80
N ASN A 181 -12.65 -1.35 -3.79
CA ASN A 181 -12.87 0.10 -3.82
C ASN A 181 -11.97 0.83 -4.86
N ALA A 182 -10.72 0.38 -5.03
CA ALA A 182 -9.80 0.98 -6.01
C ALA A 182 -10.29 0.73 -7.45
N HIS A 183 -10.82 -0.47 -7.71
CA HIS A 183 -11.42 -0.80 -9.01
C HIS A 183 -12.63 0.08 -9.29
N VAL A 184 -13.52 0.28 -8.30
CA VAL A 184 -14.68 1.17 -8.43
C VAL A 184 -14.24 2.61 -8.70
N ALA A 185 -13.28 3.11 -7.92
CA ALA A 185 -12.72 4.46 -8.10
C ALA A 185 -12.20 4.70 -9.52
N TYR A 186 -11.42 3.74 -10.03
CA TYR A 186 -10.82 3.80 -11.37
C TYR A 186 -11.89 3.75 -12.47
N LEU A 187 -12.76 2.74 -12.43
CA LEU A 187 -13.76 2.53 -13.47
C LEU A 187 -14.72 3.71 -13.61
N LEU A 188 -15.06 4.36 -12.50
CA LEU A 188 -16.01 5.47 -12.47
C LEU A 188 -15.34 6.86 -12.56
N ASN A 189 -14.01 6.95 -12.53
CA ASN A 189 -13.26 8.20 -12.35
C ASN A 189 -13.77 8.98 -11.13
N LEU A 190 -14.04 8.27 -10.05
CA LEU A 190 -14.60 8.81 -8.81
C LEU A 190 -13.53 8.77 -7.72
N ARG A 191 -13.43 9.84 -6.94
CA ARG A 191 -12.57 9.91 -5.75
C ARG A 191 -13.41 10.27 -4.55
N SER A 192 -13.06 9.69 -3.40
CA SER A 192 -13.72 9.97 -2.14
C SER A 192 -12.72 9.88 -0.99
N PHE A 193 -13.02 10.55 0.11
CA PHE A 193 -12.07 10.74 1.20
C PHE A 193 -12.58 10.13 2.52
N GLU A 194 -13.34 9.05 2.41
CA GLU A 194 -13.92 8.28 3.51
C GLU A 194 -12.87 7.46 4.26
N LEU A 195 -11.86 6.99 3.53
CA LEU A 195 -10.77 6.21 4.08
C LEU A 195 -9.54 7.09 4.35
N TRP A 196 -8.86 6.80 5.46
CA TRP A 196 -7.65 7.50 5.85
C TRP A 196 -6.56 7.31 4.79
N ASN A 197 -5.89 8.39 4.40
CA ASN A 197 -4.81 8.40 3.40
C ASN A 197 -5.19 7.83 2.02
N SER A 198 -6.44 7.58 1.75
CA SER A 198 -6.94 7.01 0.49
C SER A 198 -7.90 7.96 -0.21
N THR A 199 -8.09 7.75 -1.50
CA THR A 199 -8.96 8.57 -2.37
C THR A 199 -10.07 7.76 -3.03
N LYS A 200 -10.32 6.55 -2.57
CA LYS A 200 -11.32 5.63 -3.13
C LYS A 200 -12.63 5.68 -2.37
N PRO A 201 -13.79 5.58 -3.04
CA PRO A 201 -15.09 5.49 -2.38
C PRO A 201 -15.23 4.14 -1.66
N PHE A 202 -15.88 4.13 -0.51
CA PHE A 202 -16.26 2.90 0.18
C PHE A 202 -17.53 2.33 -0.46
N ALA A 203 -17.35 1.65 -1.59
CA ALA A 203 -18.44 1.22 -2.45
C ALA A 203 -18.09 -0.03 -3.26
N GLY A 204 -19.10 -0.86 -3.55
CA GLY A 204 -19.11 -1.89 -4.56
C GLY A 204 -19.80 -1.43 -5.84
N LEU A 205 -19.63 -2.17 -6.94
CA LEU A 205 -20.23 -1.87 -8.23
C LEU A 205 -20.73 -3.15 -8.91
N PHE A 206 -22.00 -3.19 -9.27
CA PHE A 206 -22.55 -4.24 -10.13
C PHE A 206 -22.78 -3.72 -11.54
N ILE A 207 -22.19 -4.40 -12.52
CA ILE A 207 -22.31 -4.07 -13.95
C ILE A 207 -23.05 -5.21 -14.64
N PRO A 208 -24.34 -5.04 -15.02
CA PRO A 208 -25.06 -6.02 -15.83
C PRO A 208 -24.55 -6.02 -17.27
N LYS A 209 -24.49 -7.19 -17.90
CA LYS A 209 -24.15 -7.34 -19.33
C LYS A 209 -25.21 -6.71 -20.23
N LYS A 210 -26.48 -6.92 -19.90
CA LYS A 210 -27.61 -6.32 -20.60
C LYS A 210 -27.63 -4.79 -20.43
N ASN A 211 -28.39 -4.12 -21.27
CA ASN A 211 -28.53 -2.65 -21.19
C ASN A 211 -29.48 -2.23 -20.04
N ILE A 212 -29.09 -2.64 -18.83
CA ILE A 212 -29.72 -2.29 -17.57
C ILE A 212 -28.80 -1.32 -16.83
N LYS A 213 -29.37 -0.36 -16.11
CA LYS A 213 -28.65 0.64 -15.33
C LYS A 213 -27.77 -0.05 -14.27
N PRO A 214 -26.45 0.18 -14.24
CA PRO A 214 -25.57 -0.42 -13.23
C PRO A 214 -25.93 0.01 -11.80
N VAL A 215 -25.50 -0.77 -10.81
CA VAL A 215 -25.77 -0.47 -9.40
C VAL A 215 -24.46 -0.14 -8.69
N LEU A 216 -24.42 1.05 -8.09
CA LEU A 216 -23.37 1.44 -7.14
C LEU A 216 -23.85 1.07 -5.73
N ILE A 217 -23.05 0.29 -5.00
CA ILE A 217 -23.44 -0.26 -3.70
C ILE A 217 -22.68 0.51 -2.62
N SER A 218 -23.39 1.37 -1.89
CA SER A 218 -22.75 2.19 -0.84
C SER A 218 -23.76 2.72 0.16
N ASN A 219 -23.32 2.93 1.38
CA ASN A 219 -24.07 3.61 2.44
C ASN A 219 -23.83 5.13 2.43
N ASN A 220 -22.93 5.64 1.58
CA ASN A 220 -22.63 7.07 1.47
C ASN A 220 -23.71 7.80 0.67
N SER A 221 -24.58 8.56 1.36
CA SER A 221 -25.62 9.37 0.74
C SER A 221 -25.09 10.53 -0.13
N ASN A 222 -23.83 10.97 0.10
CA ASN A 222 -23.22 12.04 -0.69
C ASN A 222 -23.01 11.66 -2.16
N LEU A 223 -22.93 10.36 -2.49
CA LEU A 223 -22.86 9.88 -3.86
C LEU A 223 -24.08 10.28 -4.70
N ASN A 224 -25.27 10.38 -4.07
CA ASN A 224 -26.49 10.84 -4.74
C ASN A 224 -26.41 12.31 -5.20
N LYS A 225 -25.60 13.13 -4.53
CA LYS A 225 -25.42 14.55 -4.85
C LYS A 225 -24.57 14.78 -6.11
N ILE A 226 -23.85 13.75 -6.58
CA ILE A 226 -23.05 13.82 -7.80
C ILE A 226 -23.95 13.52 -8.98
N SER A 227 -24.43 14.55 -9.68
CA SER A 227 -25.39 14.45 -10.78
C SER A 227 -25.01 13.41 -11.84
N LYS A 228 -23.73 13.31 -12.21
CA LYS A 228 -23.25 12.32 -13.18
C LYS A 228 -23.43 10.88 -12.67
N ILE A 229 -23.24 10.65 -11.38
CA ILE A 229 -23.40 9.33 -10.76
C ILE A 229 -24.87 8.98 -10.60
N SER A 230 -25.68 9.86 -10.00
CA SER A 230 -27.10 9.60 -9.76
C SER A 230 -27.90 9.39 -11.05
N LYS A 231 -27.54 10.09 -12.14
CA LYS A 231 -28.14 9.88 -13.48
C LYS A 231 -27.74 8.54 -14.11
N SER A 232 -26.52 8.04 -13.85
CA SER A 232 -25.95 6.88 -14.54
C SER A 232 -26.07 5.57 -13.78
N PHE A 233 -26.30 5.60 -12.46
CA PHE A 233 -26.31 4.43 -11.59
C PHE A 233 -27.56 4.42 -10.70
N ASN A 234 -28.06 3.22 -10.38
CA ASN A 234 -28.88 3.03 -9.19
C ASN A 234 -27.94 2.97 -7.98
N ILE A 235 -28.28 3.63 -6.87
CA ILE A 235 -27.45 3.62 -5.67
C ILE A 235 -28.20 2.90 -4.57
N PHE A 236 -27.66 1.76 -4.12
CA PHE A 236 -28.27 0.91 -3.12
C PHE A 236 -27.32 0.68 -1.94
N ARG A 237 -27.89 0.51 -0.75
CA ARG A 237 -27.18 -0.12 0.38
C ARG A 237 -27.03 -1.61 0.12
N GLU A 238 -26.11 -2.28 0.81
CA GLU A 238 -25.82 -3.71 0.63
C GLU A 238 -27.08 -4.58 0.71
N GLU A 239 -27.89 -4.40 1.76
CA GLU A 239 -29.10 -5.19 1.96
C GLU A 239 -30.12 -4.99 0.80
N LYS A 240 -30.32 -3.74 0.37
CA LYS A 240 -31.19 -3.41 -0.78
C LYS A 240 -30.65 -4.00 -2.07
N PHE A 241 -29.34 -4.03 -2.26
CA PHE A 241 -28.71 -4.64 -3.43
C PHE A 241 -28.91 -6.16 -3.44
N ILE A 242 -28.72 -6.85 -2.31
CA ILE A 242 -28.96 -8.29 -2.20
C ILE A 242 -30.44 -8.61 -2.51
N HIS A 243 -31.37 -7.82 -1.96
CA HIS A 243 -32.80 -7.97 -2.23
C HIS A 243 -33.13 -7.72 -3.72
N TYR A 244 -32.56 -6.68 -4.33
CA TYR A 244 -32.70 -6.39 -5.75
C TYR A 244 -32.24 -7.57 -6.62
N LEU A 245 -31.10 -8.18 -6.34
CA LEU A 245 -30.62 -9.35 -7.08
C LEU A 245 -31.51 -10.57 -6.86
N LYS A 246 -32.03 -10.79 -5.65
CA LYS A 246 -32.97 -11.88 -5.35
C LYS A 246 -34.26 -11.77 -6.16
N LEU A 247 -34.78 -10.57 -6.36
CA LEU A 247 -35.98 -10.32 -7.16
C LEU A 247 -35.71 -10.24 -8.67
N SER A 248 -34.47 -10.14 -9.07
CA SER A 248 -34.06 -10.04 -10.47
C SER A 248 -34.11 -11.41 -11.15
N LYS A 249 -34.04 -11.39 -12.51
CA LYS A 249 -33.93 -12.62 -13.33
C LYS A 249 -32.49 -13.08 -13.54
N PHE A 250 -31.50 -12.48 -12.85
CA PHE A 250 -30.10 -12.93 -12.94
C PHE A 250 -29.95 -14.32 -12.32
N LYS A 251 -29.19 -15.17 -13.00
CA LYS A 251 -28.85 -16.54 -12.57
C LYS A 251 -27.36 -16.71 -12.35
N ASN A 252 -26.56 -16.15 -13.27
CA ASN A 252 -25.10 -16.34 -13.31
C ASN A 252 -24.41 -14.98 -13.34
N ILE A 253 -23.63 -14.68 -12.31
CA ILE A 253 -22.77 -13.50 -12.26
C ILE A 253 -21.33 -13.89 -11.88
N GLU A 254 -20.39 -13.08 -12.33
CA GLU A 254 -18.98 -13.29 -11.97
C GLU A 254 -18.49 -12.21 -10.99
N THR A 255 -17.48 -12.57 -10.20
CA THR A 255 -16.83 -11.68 -9.23
C THR A 255 -15.41 -12.15 -8.97
N SER A 256 -14.56 -11.31 -8.38
CA SER A 256 -13.26 -11.77 -7.91
C SER A 256 -13.36 -12.27 -6.47
N TYR A 257 -13.02 -13.54 -6.25
CA TYR A 257 -13.01 -14.17 -4.95
C TYR A 257 -11.90 -13.61 -4.02
N GLU A 258 -10.88 -13.00 -4.61
CA GLU A 258 -9.84 -12.31 -3.85
C GLU A 258 -10.37 -11.05 -3.15
N PHE A 259 -11.33 -10.35 -3.79
CA PHE A 259 -11.81 -9.07 -3.32
C PHE A 259 -13.24 -9.12 -2.75
N LEU A 260 -14.00 -10.18 -2.95
CA LEU A 260 -15.34 -10.32 -2.38
C LEU A 260 -15.26 -10.89 -0.97
N ASN A 261 -15.89 -10.24 0.02
CA ASN A 261 -15.98 -10.80 1.34
C ASN A 261 -16.92 -12.02 1.38
N LEU A 262 -16.62 -12.95 2.27
CA LEU A 262 -17.32 -14.24 2.37
C LEU A 262 -18.81 -14.06 2.70
N ASN A 263 -19.18 -13.08 3.51
CA ASN A 263 -20.57 -12.84 3.89
C ASN A 263 -21.47 -12.51 2.68
N VAL A 264 -21.03 -11.58 1.83
CA VAL A 264 -21.75 -11.23 0.61
C VAL A 264 -21.83 -12.43 -0.33
N TYR A 265 -20.75 -13.20 -0.47
CA TYR A 265 -20.73 -14.43 -1.24
C TYR A 265 -21.78 -15.42 -0.73
N MET A 266 -21.82 -15.72 0.59
CA MET A 266 -22.75 -16.64 1.20
C MET A 266 -24.22 -16.19 1.06
N CYS A 267 -24.48 -14.90 1.13
CA CYS A 267 -25.82 -14.36 0.94
C CYS A 267 -26.30 -14.52 -0.51
N LEU A 268 -25.45 -14.22 -1.48
CA LEU A 268 -25.81 -14.26 -2.90
C LEU A 268 -25.84 -15.68 -3.45
N SER A 269 -24.96 -16.58 -3.00
CA SER A 269 -24.89 -17.97 -3.47
C SER A 269 -26.12 -18.81 -3.12
N LYS A 270 -27.00 -18.31 -2.25
CA LYS A 270 -28.29 -18.97 -1.93
C LYS A 270 -29.27 -18.97 -3.12
N PHE A 271 -29.10 -18.07 -4.08
CA PHE A 271 -30.02 -17.89 -5.20
C PHE A 271 -29.33 -17.51 -6.53
N LEU A 272 -28.04 -17.30 -6.54
CA LEU A 272 -27.21 -17.01 -7.72
C LEU A 272 -26.06 -18.00 -7.83
N ASN A 273 -25.69 -18.34 -9.06
CA ASN A 273 -24.44 -19.02 -9.36
C ASN A 273 -23.33 -17.97 -9.51
N LEU A 274 -22.39 -17.95 -8.57
CA LEU A 274 -21.26 -17.04 -8.53
C LEU A 274 -19.99 -17.75 -9.05
N SER A 275 -19.34 -17.17 -10.04
CA SER A 275 -18.09 -17.69 -10.61
C SER A 275 -16.94 -16.70 -10.48
N GLU A 276 -15.70 -17.23 -10.40
CA GLU A 276 -14.49 -16.41 -10.43
C GLU A 276 -14.35 -15.70 -11.76
N THR A 277 -14.12 -14.39 -11.73
CA THR A 277 -13.93 -13.62 -12.97
C THR A 277 -12.54 -13.83 -13.56
N ARG A 278 -12.47 -13.83 -14.89
CA ARG A 278 -11.19 -13.78 -15.63
C ARG A 278 -10.74 -12.35 -15.96
N ILE A 279 -11.56 -11.35 -15.63
CA ILE A 279 -11.26 -9.95 -15.92
C ILE A 279 -10.33 -9.42 -14.83
N ASN A 280 -9.06 -9.24 -15.17
CA ASN A 280 -8.07 -8.66 -14.24
C ASN A 280 -8.13 -7.13 -14.27
N ILE A 281 -9.00 -6.55 -13.43
CA ILE A 281 -9.14 -5.09 -13.32
C ILE A 281 -7.88 -4.47 -12.72
N SER A 282 -7.20 -5.13 -11.78
CA SER A 282 -5.93 -4.63 -11.20
C SER A 282 -4.88 -4.37 -12.29
N LYS A 283 -4.80 -5.22 -13.31
CA LYS A 283 -3.92 -5.00 -14.47
C LYS A 283 -4.31 -3.75 -15.27
N TYR A 284 -5.62 -3.44 -15.36
CA TYR A 284 -6.06 -2.22 -16.05
C TYR A 284 -5.63 -0.95 -15.31
N LEU A 285 -5.56 -0.97 -13.97
CA LEU A 285 -5.05 0.11 -13.15
C LEU A 285 -3.53 0.23 -13.28
N GLY A 286 -2.81 -0.89 -13.17
CA GLY A 286 -1.36 -0.91 -13.12
C GLY A 286 -0.66 -0.63 -14.46
N VAL A 287 -1.37 -0.76 -15.60
CA VAL A 287 -0.87 -0.34 -16.92
C VAL A 287 -1.41 1.06 -17.24
N LYS A 288 -0.61 2.07 -16.95
CA LYS A 288 -1.02 3.48 -17.10
C LYS A 288 -1.10 3.90 -18.58
N THR A 289 -2.01 4.78 -18.89
CA THR A 289 -2.04 5.48 -20.17
C THR A 289 -0.93 6.54 -20.23
N SER A 290 -0.58 6.99 -21.43
CA SER A 290 0.41 8.06 -21.58
C SER A 290 -0.04 9.36 -20.89
N LYS A 291 -1.36 9.62 -20.84
CA LYS A 291 -1.93 10.77 -20.14
C LYS A 291 -1.76 10.66 -18.62
N GLU A 292 -2.04 9.49 -18.05
CA GLU A 292 -1.82 9.24 -16.61
C GLU A 292 -0.35 9.39 -16.23
N ILE A 293 0.57 8.86 -17.06
CA ILE A 293 2.01 9.02 -16.81
C ILE A 293 2.40 10.50 -16.81
N LYS A 294 1.92 11.29 -17.77
CA LYS A 294 2.19 12.72 -17.82
C LYS A 294 1.67 13.44 -16.57
N ASN A 295 0.46 13.11 -16.13
CA ASN A 295 -0.11 13.66 -14.90
C ASN A 295 0.76 13.30 -13.69
N ILE A 296 1.14 12.02 -13.55
CA ILE A 296 1.98 11.52 -12.45
C ILE A 296 3.36 12.20 -12.47
N GLU A 297 3.98 12.41 -13.63
CA GLU A 297 5.24 13.15 -13.75
C GLU A 297 5.09 14.59 -13.26
N THR A 298 3.93 15.21 -13.48
CA THR A 298 3.63 16.57 -12.98
C THR A 298 3.56 16.59 -11.44
N CYS A 299 2.84 15.66 -10.80
CA CYS A 299 2.79 15.64 -9.34
C CYS A 299 4.15 15.32 -8.69
N HIS A 300 5.04 14.58 -9.39
CA HIS A 300 6.39 14.33 -8.90
C HIS A 300 7.30 15.58 -8.94
N ILE A 301 6.98 16.56 -9.75
CA ILE A 301 7.65 17.89 -9.70
C ILE A 301 7.24 18.61 -8.40
N GLU A 302 5.95 18.62 -8.07
CA GLU A 302 5.45 19.24 -6.84
C GLU A 302 6.01 18.55 -5.59
N ASP A 303 5.91 17.22 -5.56
CA ASP A 303 6.39 16.42 -4.45
C ASP A 303 7.92 16.53 -4.28
N GLY A 304 8.65 16.43 -5.39
CA GLY A 304 10.10 16.58 -5.41
C GLY A 304 10.56 17.93 -4.87
N LEU A 305 9.87 19.01 -5.21
CA LEU A 305 10.14 20.35 -4.71
C LEU A 305 9.90 20.44 -3.18
N ALA A 306 8.79 19.87 -2.69
CA ALA A 306 8.46 19.89 -1.26
C ALA A 306 9.50 19.10 -0.45
N VAL A 307 9.81 17.86 -0.88
CA VAL A 307 10.80 17.01 -0.21
C VAL A 307 12.21 17.61 -0.29
N LEU A 308 12.60 18.19 -1.43
CA LEU A 308 13.90 18.86 -1.57
C LEU A 308 14.04 20.03 -0.60
N LYS A 309 13.04 20.92 -0.52
CA LYS A 309 13.02 22.04 0.43
C LYS A 309 13.16 21.54 1.87
N PHE A 310 12.39 20.53 2.23
CA PHE A 310 12.48 19.90 3.55
C PHE A 310 13.89 19.36 3.85
N ILE A 311 14.53 18.64 2.92
CA ILE A 311 15.89 18.10 3.09
C ILE A 311 16.90 19.23 3.29
N ILE A 312 16.82 20.31 2.52
CA ILE A 312 17.71 21.45 2.63
C ILE A 312 17.52 22.15 3.97
N ASP A 313 16.27 22.42 4.37
CA ASP A 313 15.96 23.06 5.64
C ASP A 313 16.49 22.25 6.83
N LEU A 314 16.34 20.91 6.79
CA LEU A 314 16.89 20.02 7.80
C LEU A 314 18.43 20.07 7.83
N LYS A 315 19.09 20.01 6.66
CA LYS A 315 20.55 20.04 6.55
C LYS A 315 21.17 21.38 6.95
N GLN A 316 20.49 22.47 6.69
CA GLN A 316 20.92 23.82 7.06
C GLN A 316 20.50 24.24 8.48
N LYS A 317 19.79 23.36 9.19
CA LYS A 317 19.19 23.63 10.51
C LYS A 317 18.22 24.82 10.51
N ASN A 318 17.56 25.09 9.37
CA ASN A 318 16.50 26.09 9.28
C ASN A 318 15.20 25.60 9.98
N ILE A 319 15.10 24.29 10.22
CA ILE A 319 14.07 23.67 11.04
C ILE A 319 14.76 22.88 12.17
N ASP A 320 14.15 22.92 13.35
CA ASP A 320 14.59 22.16 14.52
C ASP A 320 13.45 21.23 14.99
N PRO A 321 13.29 20.07 14.34
CA PRO A 321 12.26 19.13 14.72
C PRO A 321 12.63 18.48 16.06
N LYS A 322 11.78 18.64 17.08
CA LYS A 322 12.04 18.11 18.43
C LYS A 322 12.18 16.59 18.47
N ASN A 323 11.48 15.87 17.57
CA ASN A 323 11.45 14.42 17.53
C ASN A 323 11.00 13.90 16.15
N GLU A 324 10.96 12.58 15.97
CA GLU A 324 10.54 11.91 14.73
C GLU A 324 9.13 12.32 14.26
N TYR A 325 8.20 12.53 15.18
CA TYR A 325 6.84 12.98 14.84
C TYR A 325 6.86 14.40 14.22
N HIS A 326 7.58 15.34 14.81
CA HIS A 326 7.71 16.69 14.28
C HIS A 326 8.43 16.73 12.92
N VAL A 327 9.35 15.79 12.65
CA VAL A 327 9.94 15.63 11.32
C VAL A 327 8.85 15.36 10.29
N SER A 328 7.92 14.43 10.59
CA SER A 328 6.79 14.13 9.71
C SER A 328 5.88 15.35 9.49
N GLU A 329 5.61 16.13 10.54
CA GLU A 329 4.80 17.35 10.45
C GLU A 329 5.47 18.43 9.58
N HIS A 330 6.78 18.63 9.71
CA HIS A 330 7.50 19.58 8.87
C HIS A 330 7.42 19.21 7.39
N LEU A 331 7.60 17.93 7.05
CA LEU A 331 7.46 17.48 5.67
C LEU A 331 6.02 17.61 5.16
N PHE A 332 5.03 17.27 5.99
CA PHE A 332 3.62 17.46 5.65
C PHE A 332 3.31 18.91 5.33
N ASN A 333 3.79 19.86 6.14
CA ASN A 333 3.59 21.30 5.92
C ASN A 333 4.25 21.76 4.61
N LYS A 334 5.44 21.27 4.28
CA LYS A 334 6.08 21.56 2.97
C LYS A 334 5.28 21.06 1.79
N ARG A 335 4.67 19.88 1.88
CA ARG A 335 3.79 19.34 0.84
C ARG A 335 2.48 20.13 0.73
N LYS A 336 1.94 20.60 1.86
CA LYS A 336 0.72 21.42 1.91
C LYS A 336 0.88 22.78 1.21
N GLU A 337 2.10 23.30 1.09
CA GLU A 337 2.41 24.50 0.29
C GLU A 337 2.28 24.24 -1.21
N GLY A 338 2.28 22.99 -1.65
CA GLY A 338 2.25 22.58 -3.05
C GLY A 338 0.88 22.70 -3.72
N ILE A 339 0.89 22.82 -5.05
CA ILE A 339 -0.33 22.90 -5.84
C ILE A 339 -0.99 21.52 -5.89
N ASN A 340 -2.34 21.48 -5.77
CA ASN A 340 -3.15 20.27 -5.89
C ASN A 340 -2.82 19.15 -4.88
N PHE A 341 -2.18 19.49 -3.76
CA PHE A 341 -2.02 18.57 -2.64
C PHE A 341 -3.36 18.36 -1.93
N PHE A 342 -3.73 17.10 -1.65
CA PHE A 342 -4.95 16.75 -0.91
C PHE A 342 -4.64 16.20 0.48
N ARG A 343 -3.78 15.19 0.58
CA ARG A 343 -3.41 14.51 1.83
C ARG A 343 -2.18 13.63 1.63
N ASN A 344 -1.73 13.00 2.67
CA ASN A 344 -0.73 11.94 2.60
C ASN A 344 -1.29 10.73 1.83
N SER A 345 -0.43 9.97 1.14
CA SER A 345 -0.79 8.68 0.52
C SER A 345 -0.76 7.53 1.54
N PHE A 346 0.01 7.69 2.63
CA PHE A 346 0.08 6.82 3.81
C PHE A 346 0.63 7.59 5.01
N ASP A 347 0.59 7.01 6.21
CA ASP A 347 1.20 7.60 7.41
C ASP A 347 2.72 7.59 7.27
N TYR A 348 3.36 8.76 7.36
CA TYR A 348 4.80 8.87 7.17
C TYR A 348 5.58 8.00 8.14
N ILE A 349 6.61 7.35 7.63
CA ILE A 349 7.64 6.68 8.41
C ILE A 349 8.79 7.66 8.56
N SER A 350 8.96 8.20 9.76
CA SER A 350 10.05 9.10 10.11
C SER A 350 10.78 8.47 11.28
N ALA A 351 12.00 7.99 11.06
CA ALA A 351 12.68 7.14 12.02
C ALA A 351 14.18 7.45 12.13
N PHE A 352 14.63 7.69 13.35
CA PHE A 352 16.06 7.84 13.63
C PHE A 352 16.72 6.51 13.95
N ASP A 353 17.92 6.31 13.45
CA ASP A 353 18.86 5.25 13.81
C ASP A 353 18.17 3.87 13.96
N SER A 354 18.09 3.33 15.19
CA SER A 354 17.54 1.99 15.45
C SER A 354 16.03 1.86 15.21
N ASN A 355 15.25 2.96 15.29
CA ASN A 355 13.84 2.90 14.95
C ASN A 355 13.62 2.68 13.45
N ALA A 356 14.56 3.11 12.61
CA ALA A 356 14.52 2.86 11.17
C ALA A 356 14.66 1.37 10.80
N ALA A 357 15.10 0.51 11.74
CA ALA A 357 15.08 -0.93 11.56
C ALA A 357 13.65 -1.53 11.60
N ILE A 358 12.67 -0.79 12.11
CA ILE A 358 11.24 -1.17 12.07
C ILE A 358 10.69 -0.69 10.73
N ILE A 359 10.47 -1.59 9.79
CA ILE A 359 10.18 -1.28 8.38
C ILE A 359 9.00 -0.33 8.22
N HIS A 360 7.89 -0.56 8.95
CA HIS A 360 6.69 0.29 9.00
C HIS A 360 6.56 1.01 10.34
N TYR A 361 7.64 1.69 10.74
CA TYR A 361 7.65 2.50 11.97
C TYR A 361 6.68 3.68 11.86
N LYS A 362 5.84 3.85 12.89
CA LYS A 362 4.99 5.03 13.03
C LYS A 362 5.45 5.84 14.25
N PRO A 363 5.97 7.05 14.05
CA PRO A 363 6.42 7.87 15.18
C PRO A 363 5.23 8.29 16.06
N PRO A 364 5.18 7.86 17.33
CA PRO A 364 4.09 8.26 18.22
C PRO A 364 4.24 9.74 18.63
N PRO A 365 3.16 10.53 18.66
CA PRO A 365 3.25 11.97 18.93
C PRO A 365 3.96 12.33 20.25
N LYS A 366 3.77 11.52 21.31
CA LYS A 366 4.29 11.81 22.66
C LYS A 366 5.57 11.06 23.04
N LYS A 367 5.93 9.97 22.35
CA LYS A 367 7.01 9.05 22.76
C LYS A 367 7.99 8.74 21.63
N SER A 368 8.01 9.55 20.58
CA SER A 368 9.01 9.40 19.52
C SER A 368 10.40 9.87 19.94
N LEU A 369 11.44 9.32 19.33
CA LEU A 369 12.81 9.67 19.66
C LEU A 369 13.11 11.14 19.38
N SER A 370 13.85 11.77 20.31
CA SER A 370 14.39 13.12 20.12
C SER A 370 15.40 13.13 18.96
N CYS A 371 15.49 14.26 18.25
CA CYS A 371 16.48 14.49 17.20
C CYS A 371 17.91 14.64 17.72
N ASN A 372 18.09 14.93 19.02
CA ASN A 372 19.40 15.16 19.61
C ASN A 372 20.29 13.91 19.51
N ASN A 373 21.55 14.12 19.12
CA ASN A 373 22.58 13.07 19.01
C ASN A 373 22.23 11.92 18.03
N ARG A 374 21.28 12.14 17.09
CA ARG A 374 20.95 11.17 16.06
C ARG A 374 21.92 11.29 14.88
N GLN A 375 21.98 10.23 14.09
CA GLN A 375 22.99 10.09 13.06
C GLN A 375 22.39 10.08 11.67
N ILE A 376 21.36 9.28 11.49
CA ILE A 376 20.59 9.19 10.26
C ILE A 376 19.09 9.32 10.55
N LEU A 377 18.41 9.90 9.60
CA LEU A 377 16.95 9.92 9.49
C LEU A 377 16.57 9.10 8.26
N LEU A 378 15.79 8.05 8.44
CA LEU A 378 15.02 7.45 7.36
C LEU A 378 13.68 8.17 7.33
N ILE A 379 13.32 8.72 6.16
CA ILE A 379 12.01 9.31 5.90
C ILE A 379 11.39 8.63 4.68
N ASP A 380 10.27 7.95 4.92
CA ASP A 380 9.45 7.32 3.90
C ASP A 380 8.06 7.98 3.91
N SER A 381 7.65 8.52 2.78
CA SER A 381 6.51 9.42 2.71
C SER A 381 5.97 9.56 1.31
N GLY A 382 4.70 9.82 1.21
CA GLY A 382 4.05 10.08 -0.05
C GLY A 382 2.82 10.97 0.10
N ALA A 383 2.29 11.41 -1.02
CA ALA A 383 1.16 12.32 -1.07
C ALA A 383 0.16 11.96 -2.16
N GLN A 384 -1.08 12.40 -1.95
CA GLN A 384 -2.14 12.39 -2.93
C GLN A 384 -2.25 13.80 -3.53
N TYR A 385 -1.91 13.91 -4.80
CA TYR A 385 -2.14 15.08 -5.64
C TYR A 385 -3.27 14.80 -6.62
N LEU A 386 -3.91 15.83 -7.11
CA LEU A 386 -4.98 15.66 -8.10
C LEU A 386 -4.49 14.92 -9.37
N GLU A 387 -3.22 15.11 -9.72
CA GLU A 387 -2.57 14.50 -10.89
C GLU A 387 -2.05 13.08 -10.64
N GLY A 388 -1.85 12.68 -9.37
CA GLY A 388 -1.30 11.37 -9.06
C GLY A 388 -1.00 11.11 -7.60
N THR A 389 -0.43 9.95 -7.34
CA THR A 389 0.05 9.51 -6.03
C THR A 389 1.56 9.44 -6.04
N THR A 390 2.22 9.90 -4.98
CA THR A 390 3.67 9.78 -4.81
C THR A 390 4.03 8.84 -3.68
N ASP A 391 5.23 8.28 -3.77
CA ASP A 391 5.85 7.40 -2.79
C ASP A 391 7.37 7.54 -2.90
N ILE A 392 8.05 7.75 -1.78
CA ILE A 392 9.50 7.92 -1.77
C ILE A 392 10.11 7.66 -0.40
N THR A 393 11.20 6.93 -0.39
CA THR A 393 12.06 6.82 0.79
C THR A 393 13.43 7.44 0.54
N ARG A 394 13.89 8.25 1.49
CA ARG A 394 15.28 8.75 1.57
C ARG A 394 15.85 8.54 2.97
N VAL A 395 17.17 8.35 2.99
CA VAL A 395 17.96 8.40 4.22
C VAL A 395 18.82 9.64 4.20
N ILE A 396 18.78 10.41 5.27
CA ILE A 396 19.46 11.71 5.42
C ILE A 396 20.44 11.61 6.59
N LYS A 397 21.69 12.02 6.37
CA LYS A 397 22.65 12.19 7.45
C LYS A 397 22.31 13.43 8.27
N VAL A 398 22.10 13.27 9.56
CA VAL A 398 21.80 14.36 10.51
C VAL A 398 22.88 14.56 11.56
N GLY A 399 23.67 13.56 11.87
CA GLY A 399 24.78 13.61 12.85
C GLY A 399 26.14 13.68 12.23
N ASN A 400 27.18 13.81 13.09
CA ASN A 400 28.56 14.02 12.68
C ASN A 400 29.46 12.77 12.83
N LYS A 401 29.00 11.71 13.49
CA LYS A 401 29.83 10.49 13.68
C LYS A 401 30.14 9.83 12.34
N ASN A 402 31.25 9.11 12.30
CA ASN A 402 31.64 8.35 11.12
C ASN A 402 31.00 6.96 11.15
N PHE A 403 30.31 6.57 10.08
CA PHE A 403 29.54 5.32 9.98
C PHE A 403 29.95 4.53 8.75
N SER A 404 31.10 3.89 8.82
CA SER A 404 31.59 3.05 7.72
C SER A 404 30.56 2.01 7.28
N LYS A 405 29.90 1.33 8.23
CA LYS A 405 28.86 0.32 7.94
C LYS A 405 27.61 0.91 7.28
N ILE A 406 27.15 2.08 7.75
CA ILE A 406 25.99 2.77 7.15
C ILE A 406 26.35 3.26 5.75
N LYS A 407 27.50 3.92 5.57
CA LYS A 407 27.95 4.37 4.24
C LYS A 407 28.13 3.21 3.26
N TYR A 408 28.70 2.10 3.72
CA TYR A 408 28.83 0.89 2.93
C TYR A 408 27.46 0.42 2.43
N SER A 409 26.54 0.17 3.34
CA SER A 409 25.20 -0.33 2.98
C SER A 409 24.43 0.66 2.12
N TYR A 410 24.42 1.96 2.47
CA TYR A 410 23.79 3.01 1.68
C TYR A 410 24.33 3.06 0.25
N THR A 411 25.65 2.98 0.10
CA THR A 411 26.28 3.01 -1.22
C THR A 411 25.86 1.82 -2.07
N TYR A 412 25.80 0.60 -1.53
CA TYR A 412 25.36 -0.55 -2.31
C TYR A 412 23.86 -0.56 -2.62
N LEU A 413 23.02 -0.02 -1.73
CA LEU A 413 21.61 0.23 -2.04
C LEU A 413 21.49 1.21 -3.21
N LEU A 414 22.20 2.33 -3.19
CA LEU A 414 22.23 3.29 -4.30
C LEU A 414 22.73 2.64 -5.60
N LYS A 415 23.83 1.86 -5.54
CA LYS A 415 24.34 1.14 -6.71
C LYS A 415 23.32 0.14 -7.28
N SER A 416 22.51 -0.50 -6.44
CA SER A 416 21.45 -1.41 -6.92
C SER A 416 20.39 -0.67 -7.73
N LEU A 417 19.98 0.54 -7.31
CA LEU A 417 19.06 1.40 -8.07
C LEU A 417 19.69 1.87 -9.39
N ILE A 418 20.97 2.28 -9.37
CA ILE A 418 21.68 2.67 -10.60
C ILE A 418 21.75 1.48 -11.57
N LYS A 419 22.02 0.28 -11.08
CA LYS A 419 22.12 -0.93 -11.94
C LYS A 419 20.81 -1.30 -12.59
N ILE A 420 19.70 -1.29 -11.84
CA ILE A 420 18.40 -1.66 -12.40
C ILE A 420 17.90 -0.63 -13.41
N GLU A 421 18.16 0.66 -13.18
CA GLU A 421 17.78 1.76 -14.06
C GLU A 421 18.54 1.73 -15.41
N ASN A 422 19.79 1.24 -15.41
CA ASN A 422 20.58 1.11 -16.61
C ASN A 422 20.44 -0.24 -17.33
N LYS A 423 19.70 -1.21 -16.75
CA LYS A 423 19.50 -2.53 -17.33
C LYS A 423 18.46 -2.48 -18.44
N LEU A 424 18.79 -3.09 -19.58
CA LEU A 424 17.81 -3.42 -20.60
C LEU A 424 17.26 -4.83 -20.30
N PHE A 425 15.95 -4.91 -20.08
CA PHE A 425 15.24 -6.16 -19.86
C PHE A 425 14.51 -6.60 -21.13
N SER A 426 14.22 -7.89 -21.25
CA SER A 426 13.32 -8.40 -22.29
C SER A 426 11.92 -7.80 -22.12
N ARG A 427 11.16 -7.70 -23.20
CA ARG A 427 9.73 -7.31 -23.11
C ARG A 427 8.92 -8.41 -22.44
N ASN A 428 7.85 -8.03 -21.76
CA ASN A 428 6.90 -8.95 -21.12
C ASN A 428 7.54 -9.91 -20.11
N ILE A 429 8.53 -9.41 -19.33
CA ILE A 429 9.16 -10.20 -18.27
C ILE A 429 8.25 -10.33 -17.04
N LYS A 430 8.46 -11.39 -16.26
CA LYS A 430 7.87 -11.48 -14.92
C LYS A 430 8.49 -10.41 -14.00
N SER A 431 7.66 -9.78 -13.19
CA SER A 431 8.11 -8.76 -12.22
C SER A 431 9.09 -9.32 -11.17
N SER A 432 8.99 -10.62 -10.86
CA SER A 432 9.95 -11.34 -10.01
C SER A 432 11.40 -11.27 -10.52
N ILE A 433 11.63 -11.07 -11.82
CA ILE A 433 12.99 -10.92 -12.35
C ILE A 433 13.65 -9.63 -11.85
N LEU A 434 12.88 -8.55 -11.66
CA LEU A 434 13.40 -7.30 -11.08
C LEU A 434 13.80 -7.49 -9.63
N ASP A 435 12.95 -8.16 -8.85
CA ASP A 435 13.24 -8.49 -7.44
C ASP A 435 14.52 -9.33 -7.32
N LEU A 436 14.59 -10.43 -8.08
CA LEU A 436 15.76 -11.30 -8.08
C LEU A 436 17.04 -10.57 -8.53
N TYR A 437 16.94 -9.69 -9.53
CA TYR A 437 18.08 -8.92 -10.02
C TYR A 437 18.70 -8.04 -8.93
N ILE A 438 17.87 -7.37 -8.13
CA ILE A 438 18.31 -6.52 -7.02
C ILE A 438 18.85 -7.37 -5.86
N ARG A 439 18.10 -8.40 -5.43
CA ARG A 439 18.49 -9.27 -4.31
C ARG A 439 19.81 -9.99 -4.59
N ASN A 440 19.96 -10.57 -5.78
CA ASN A 440 21.20 -11.23 -6.19
C ASN A 440 22.39 -10.27 -6.27
N TYR A 441 22.16 -9.00 -6.58
CA TYR A 441 23.22 -8.00 -6.50
C TYR A 441 23.61 -7.69 -5.06
N LEU A 442 22.63 -7.39 -4.21
CA LEU A 442 22.86 -6.97 -2.82
C LEU A 442 23.40 -8.10 -1.93
N SER A 443 22.99 -9.35 -2.18
CA SER A 443 23.47 -10.53 -1.43
C SER A 443 24.99 -10.70 -1.49
N LYS A 444 25.64 -10.30 -2.60
CA LYS A 444 27.10 -10.31 -2.74
C LYS A 444 27.80 -9.42 -1.71
N PHE A 445 27.08 -8.46 -1.15
CA PHE A 445 27.56 -7.51 -0.15
C PHE A 445 26.96 -7.75 1.24
N LYS A 446 26.31 -8.93 1.43
CA LYS A 446 25.63 -9.33 2.68
C LYS A 446 24.53 -8.34 3.11
N ILE A 447 23.82 -7.76 2.13
CA ILE A 447 22.68 -6.87 2.33
C ILE A 447 21.41 -7.64 1.98
N TYR A 448 20.52 -7.80 2.98
CA TYR A 448 19.27 -8.55 2.86
C TYR A 448 18.12 -7.73 3.43
N TYR A 449 16.92 -7.94 2.90
CA TYR A 449 15.68 -7.37 3.40
C TYR A 449 14.52 -8.34 3.16
N SER A 450 13.51 -8.28 4.02
CA SER A 450 12.43 -9.28 4.11
C SER A 450 11.11 -8.86 3.43
N HIS A 451 10.96 -7.56 3.07
CA HIS A 451 9.76 -7.08 2.36
C HIS A 451 9.89 -7.25 0.84
N GLY A 452 8.81 -7.01 0.08
CA GLY A 452 8.85 -6.95 -1.38
C GLY A 452 9.81 -5.87 -1.88
N THR A 453 10.38 -6.05 -3.07
CA THR A 453 11.24 -5.02 -3.67
C THR A 453 10.46 -3.82 -4.18
N GLY A 454 9.13 -3.98 -4.35
CA GLY A 454 8.26 -2.87 -4.75
C GLY A 454 6.83 -3.32 -5.06
N HIS A 455 6.00 -2.34 -5.39
CA HIS A 455 4.56 -2.50 -5.64
C HIS A 455 4.06 -1.50 -6.68
N GLY A 456 2.91 -1.78 -7.28
CA GLY A 456 2.21 -0.83 -8.12
C GLY A 456 1.79 0.43 -7.36
N VAL A 457 1.71 1.56 -8.07
CA VAL A 457 1.28 2.85 -7.48
C VAL A 457 0.13 3.43 -8.29
N GLY A 458 -0.87 3.95 -7.59
CA GLY A 458 -2.08 4.50 -8.18
C GLY A 458 -1.89 5.87 -8.85
N ASN A 459 -2.90 6.26 -9.62
CA ASN A 459 -3.03 7.60 -10.16
C ASN A 459 -4.13 8.35 -9.39
N PHE A 460 -3.75 9.11 -8.37
CA PHE A 460 -4.66 9.66 -7.37
C PHE A 460 -5.53 8.53 -6.79
N GLY A 461 -4.85 7.45 -6.34
CA GLY A 461 -5.44 6.19 -5.91
C GLY A 461 -4.67 5.56 -4.76
N ASP A 462 -4.70 4.23 -4.65
CA ASP A 462 -3.93 3.53 -3.63
C ASP A 462 -2.42 3.68 -3.88
N VAL A 463 -1.65 3.95 -2.84
CA VAL A 463 -0.19 3.91 -2.90
C VAL A 463 0.29 2.49 -3.21
N HIS A 464 -0.34 1.48 -2.62
CA HIS A 464 -0.09 0.07 -2.92
C HIS A 464 -1.16 -0.50 -3.87
N GLU A 465 -0.96 -0.40 -5.18
CA GLU A 465 -1.79 -1.12 -6.13
C GLU A 465 -1.41 -2.61 -6.20
N LYS A 466 -2.41 -3.47 -6.42
CA LYS A 466 -2.24 -4.93 -6.49
C LYS A 466 -1.54 -5.42 -7.77
N TYR A 467 -1.17 -4.52 -8.68
CA TYR A 467 -0.46 -4.84 -9.93
C TYR A 467 0.37 -3.64 -10.40
N PRO A 468 1.66 -3.86 -10.78
CA PRO A 468 2.42 -5.09 -10.58
C PRO A 468 3.00 -5.18 -9.16
N ILE A 469 3.14 -6.37 -8.62
CA ILE A 469 3.90 -6.64 -7.39
C ILE A 469 5.33 -7.02 -7.77
N ILE A 470 6.33 -6.38 -7.18
CA ILE A 470 7.74 -6.67 -7.42
C ILE A 470 8.28 -7.50 -6.24
N SER A 471 8.18 -8.81 -6.35
CA SER A 471 8.65 -9.76 -5.35
C SER A 471 9.02 -11.10 -5.99
N SER A 472 9.82 -11.92 -5.30
CA SER A 472 10.28 -13.21 -5.80
C SER A 472 9.16 -14.19 -6.15
N LYS A 473 8.01 -14.06 -5.50
CA LYS A 473 6.83 -14.94 -5.71
C LYS A 473 5.87 -14.41 -6.79
N SER A 474 6.08 -13.18 -7.31
CA SER A 474 5.15 -12.58 -8.27
C SER A 474 5.22 -13.24 -9.65
N GLN A 475 4.04 -13.46 -10.23
CA GLN A 475 3.86 -13.92 -11.61
C GLN A 475 3.39 -12.81 -12.55
N ASP A 476 3.31 -11.58 -12.08
CA ASP A 476 2.86 -10.44 -12.88
C ASP A 476 3.80 -10.19 -14.07
N ILE A 477 3.22 -9.95 -15.23
CA ILE A 477 3.97 -9.67 -16.45
C ILE A 477 4.07 -8.18 -16.66
N LEU A 478 5.27 -7.64 -16.62
CA LEU A 478 5.53 -6.24 -16.91
C LEU A 478 5.41 -5.95 -18.40
N THR A 479 4.65 -4.91 -18.69
CA THR A 479 4.42 -4.40 -20.04
C THR A 479 4.81 -2.92 -20.10
N ASN A 480 4.69 -2.27 -21.24
CA ASN A 480 4.92 -0.83 -21.35
C ASN A 480 3.95 -0.04 -20.44
N ASN A 481 4.45 1.00 -19.79
CA ASN A 481 3.69 1.90 -18.92
C ASN A 481 3.18 1.30 -17.60
N ASN A 482 3.79 0.24 -17.07
CA ASN A 482 3.59 -0.09 -15.66
C ASN A 482 4.27 0.95 -14.77
N LEU A 483 3.57 1.36 -13.71
CA LEU A 483 4.09 2.25 -12.67
C LEU A 483 4.24 1.46 -11.37
N PHE A 484 5.42 1.51 -10.75
CA PHE A 484 5.72 0.78 -9.51
C PHE A 484 6.92 1.38 -8.76
N SER A 485 7.02 1.07 -7.47
CA SER A 485 8.18 1.37 -6.64
C SER A 485 9.30 0.35 -6.83
N ILE A 486 10.54 0.77 -6.57
CA ILE A 486 11.70 -0.07 -6.30
C ILE A 486 12.36 0.48 -5.05
N GLU A 487 12.36 -0.30 -3.97
CA GLU A 487 12.65 0.15 -2.60
C GLU A 487 13.53 -0.82 -1.79
N PRO A 488 14.71 -1.22 -2.28
CA PRO A 488 15.59 -2.11 -1.52
C PRO A 488 15.98 -1.47 -0.19
N GLY A 489 16.18 -2.31 0.84
CA GLY A 489 16.55 -1.88 2.18
C GLY A 489 17.63 -2.71 2.85
N HIS A 490 18.11 -2.23 3.99
CA HIS A 490 19.00 -2.96 4.91
C HIS A 490 18.66 -2.57 6.34
N TYR A 491 18.19 -3.52 7.12
CA TYR A 491 17.71 -3.30 8.48
C TYR A 491 18.51 -4.13 9.47
N VAL A 492 19.13 -3.47 10.45
CA VAL A 492 19.93 -4.11 11.50
C VAL A 492 19.29 -3.75 12.84
N GLU A 493 18.59 -4.72 13.43
CA GLU A 493 17.86 -4.53 14.67
C GLU A 493 18.73 -3.90 15.75
N GLY A 494 18.19 -2.90 16.46
CA GLY A 494 18.86 -2.17 17.52
C GLY A 494 19.95 -1.20 17.03
N GLN A 495 20.28 -1.16 15.74
CA GLN A 495 21.35 -0.33 15.18
C GLN A 495 20.83 0.73 14.20
N PHE A 496 20.39 0.32 12.99
CA PHE A 496 19.94 1.24 11.95
C PHE A 496 19.02 0.55 10.93
N GLY A 497 18.26 1.35 10.21
CA GLY A 497 17.55 0.94 8.99
C GLY A 497 17.84 1.89 7.84
N LEU A 498 17.97 1.33 6.65
CA LEU A 498 18.18 2.06 5.40
C LEU A 498 17.19 1.57 4.37
N ARG A 499 16.52 2.47 3.64
CA ARG A 499 15.73 2.20 2.45
C ARG A 499 15.96 3.33 1.46
N LEU A 500 16.18 2.99 0.20
CA LEU A 500 16.19 3.93 -0.91
C LEU A 500 15.13 3.53 -1.92
N GLU A 501 14.24 4.44 -2.21
CA GLU A 501 13.10 4.19 -3.07
C GLU A 501 12.94 5.23 -4.15
N ASN A 502 12.61 4.77 -5.34
CA ASN A 502 12.11 5.58 -6.44
C ASN A 502 10.92 4.90 -7.10
N LEU A 503 10.07 5.72 -7.73
CA LEU A 503 9.04 5.25 -8.63
C LEU A 503 9.56 5.16 -10.08
N TYR A 504 9.18 4.08 -10.73
CA TYR A 504 9.59 3.79 -12.10
C TYR A 504 8.41 3.52 -13.01
N VAL A 505 8.56 3.96 -14.25
CA VAL A 505 7.65 3.61 -15.34
C VAL A 505 8.41 2.74 -16.33
N THR A 506 7.84 1.59 -16.69
CA THR A 506 8.39 0.76 -17.78
C THR A 506 8.22 1.45 -19.12
N LYS A 507 9.27 1.48 -19.92
CA LYS A 507 9.27 2.04 -21.29
C LYS A 507 9.87 1.05 -22.27
N ASN A 508 9.14 0.76 -23.34
CA ASN A 508 9.70 0.01 -24.46
C ASN A 508 10.86 0.80 -25.08
N SER A 509 11.92 0.11 -25.39
CA SER A 509 13.13 0.63 -26.02
C SER A 509 13.56 -0.31 -27.14
N ASN A 510 14.48 0.11 -28.00
CA ASN A 510 15.05 -0.77 -29.01
C ASN A 510 15.69 -2.00 -28.34
N GLY A 511 15.25 -3.19 -28.76
CA GLY A 511 15.72 -4.47 -28.20
C GLY A 511 15.16 -4.88 -26.84
N GLY A 512 14.25 -4.08 -26.20
CA GLY A 512 13.73 -4.49 -24.89
C GLY A 512 12.86 -3.47 -24.17
N MET A 513 12.99 -3.45 -22.84
CA MET A 513 12.26 -2.59 -21.92
C MET A 513 13.25 -1.96 -20.92
N LYS A 514 13.13 -0.67 -20.67
CA LYS A 514 13.89 0.09 -19.67
C LYS A 514 12.97 0.63 -18.58
N LEU A 515 13.56 0.93 -17.42
CA LEU A 515 12.89 1.63 -16.32
C LEU A 515 13.20 3.13 -16.40
N LYS A 516 12.16 3.95 -16.49
CA LYS A 516 12.26 5.42 -16.41
C LYS A 516 11.99 5.85 -14.98
N ASN A 517 12.99 6.35 -14.28
CA ASN A 517 12.84 6.96 -12.97
C ASN A 517 12.09 8.29 -13.08
N ILE A 518 10.99 8.43 -12.31
CA ILE A 518 10.16 9.63 -12.26
C ILE A 518 10.26 10.37 -10.92
N THR A 519 10.93 9.81 -9.93
CA THR A 519 11.18 10.46 -8.64
C THR A 519 12.20 11.58 -8.80
N LEU A 520 11.94 12.76 -8.23
CA LEU A 520 12.73 13.97 -8.38
C LEU A 520 13.28 14.47 -7.03
N VAL A 521 13.89 13.58 -6.27
CA VAL A 521 14.50 13.89 -4.95
C VAL A 521 15.95 13.40 -4.93
N PRO A 522 16.94 14.26 -4.56
CA PRO A 522 18.34 13.88 -4.59
C PRO A 522 18.68 12.81 -3.55
N TYR A 523 19.78 12.11 -3.80
CA TYR A 523 20.42 11.23 -2.82
C TYR A 523 21.30 12.04 -1.88
N ASP A 524 21.44 11.62 -0.62
CA ASP A 524 22.35 12.26 0.34
C ASP A 524 23.80 11.80 0.11
N LEU A 525 24.59 12.69 -0.47
CA LEU A 525 26.00 12.42 -0.79
C LEU A 525 26.92 12.26 0.44
N ASP A 526 26.48 12.73 1.62
CA ASP A 526 27.21 12.54 2.88
C ASP A 526 27.23 11.07 3.33
N LEU A 527 26.27 10.26 2.83
CA LEU A 527 26.16 8.83 3.09
C LEU A 527 26.81 7.96 2.00
N VAL A 528 27.33 8.56 0.93
CA VAL A 528 28.01 7.82 -0.14
C VAL A 528 29.49 7.63 0.21
N ASP A 529 29.97 6.39 0.14
CA ASP A 529 31.40 6.10 0.12
C ASP A 529 31.91 6.15 -1.32
N PHE A 530 32.51 7.28 -1.70
CA PHE A 530 32.97 7.52 -3.06
C PHE A 530 34.12 6.60 -3.51
N ARG A 531 34.79 5.89 -2.59
CA ARG A 531 35.79 4.87 -2.92
C ARG A 531 35.15 3.62 -3.55
N LEU A 532 33.88 3.37 -3.24
CA LEU A 532 33.09 2.26 -3.77
C LEU A 532 32.33 2.61 -5.06
N ILE A 533 32.34 3.86 -5.49
CA ILE A 533 31.61 4.38 -6.65
C ILE A 533 32.52 4.44 -7.87
N THR A 534 32.13 3.79 -8.96
CA THR A 534 32.83 3.86 -10.24
C THR A 534 32.62 5.22 -10.93
N ASN A 535 33.46 5.57 -11.92
CA ASN A 535 33.30 6.79 -12.72
C ASN A 535 31.96 6.85 -13.45
N PHE A 536 31.44 5.70 -13.91
CA PHE A 536 30.12 5.62 -14.54
C PHE A 536 29.02 5.98 -13.52
N GLU A 537 29.03 5.38 -12.34
CA GLU A 537 28.03 5.63 -11.29
C GLU A 537 28.10 7.07 -10.79
N ARG A 538 29.31 7.63 -10.65
CA ARG A 538 29.52 9.04 -10.31
C ARG A 538 28.87 9.97 -11.35
N LYS A 539 29.13 9.76 -12.63
CA LYS A 539 28.50 10.50 -13.72
C LYS A 539 26.98 10.34 -13.75
N PHE A 540 26.48 9.15 -13.39
CA PHE A 540 25.06 8.86 -13.31
C PHE A 540 24.37 9.70 -12.20
N ILE A 541 24.92 9.67 -10.97
CA ILE A 541 24.40 10.45 -9.84
C ILE A 541 24.42 11.94 -10.17
N LYS A 542 25.52 12.44 -10.73
CA LYS A 542 25.63 13.85 -11.14
C LYS A 542 24.55 14.24 -12.13
N ARG A 543 24.34 13.45 -13.20
CA ARG A 543 23.28 13.68 -14.19
C ARG A 543 21.87 13.64 -13.59
N TYR A 544 21.62 12.72 -12.65
CA TYR A 544 20.34 12.64 -11.96
C TYR A 544 20.08 13.90 -11.13
N HIS A 545 21.06 14.39 -10.37
CA HIS A 545 20.95 15.64 -9.61
C HIS A 545 20.83 16.86 -10.54
N GLN A 546 21.56 16.92 -11.64
CA GLN A 546 21.42 18.00 -12.63
C GLN A 546 20.02 18.04 -13.27
N LYS A 547 19.43 16.85 -13.57
CA LYS A 547 18.04 16.76 -14.05
C LYS A 547 17.06 17.34 -13.03
N ILE A 548 17.21 16.99 -11.75
CA ILE A 548 16.38 17.53 -10.66
C ILE A 548 16.52 19.05 -10.60
N TYR A 549 17.74 19.55 -10.57
CA TYR A 549 18.01 20.99 -10.50
C TYR A 549 17.32 21.73 -11.66
N LYS A 550 17.53 21.28 -12.89
CA LYS A 550 16.93 21.90 -14.10
C LYS A 550 15.40 21.96 -14.05
N LEU A 551 14.75 20.95 -13.46
CA LEU A 551 13.29 20.90 -13.38
C LEU A 551 12.72 21.77 -12.24
N LEU A 552 13.50 22.02 -11.19
CA LEU A 552 13.04 22.70 -9.99
C LEU A 552 13.60 24.11 -9.76
N GLU A 553 14.70 24.47 -10.44
CA GLU A 553 15.47 25.72 -10.17
C GLU A 553 14.62 26.99 -10.22
N SER A 554 13.68 27.09 -11.20
CA SER A 554 12.82 28.28 -11.34
C SER A 554 11.88 28.49 -10.14
N ARG A 555 11.68 27.47 -9.31
CA ARG A 555 10.79 27.45 -8.15
C ARG A 555 11.55 27.43 -6.81
N LEU A 556 12.88 27.43 -6.86
CA LEU A 556 13.73 27.46 -5.68
C LEU A 556 14.18 28.90 -5.38
N ARG A 557 14.22 29.24 -4.08
CA ARG A 557 14.88 30.47 -3.60
C ARG A 557 16.39 30.35 -3.80
N ASP A 558 17.10 31.48 -3.86
CA ASP A 558 18.54 31.50 -4.15
C ASP A 558 19.38 30.74 -3.09
N GLU A 559 18.97 30.75 -1.83
CA GLU A 559 19.63 29.97 -0.79
C GLU A 559 19.57 28.45 -1.06
N TYR A 560 18.42 27.93 -1.52
CA TYR A 560 18.26 26.53 -1.90
C TYR A 560 19.05 26.19 -3.17
N LYS A 561 19.09 27.12 -4.15
CA LYS A 561 19.92 26.96 -5.36
C LYS A 561 21.40 26.83 -5.00
N ARG A 562 21.91 27.78 -4.17
CA ARG A 562 23.31 27.75 -3.70
C ARG A 562 23.63 26.44 -2.97
N TYR A 563 22.74 26.00 -2.04
CA TYR A 563 22.93 24.73 -1.34
C TYR A 563 22.98 23.57 -2.33
N PHE A 564 22.03 23.50 -3.27
CA PHE A 564 21.92 22.42 -4.23
C PHE A 564 23.18 22.32 -5.10
N LEU A 565 23.60 23.42 -5.67
CA LEU A 565 24.80 23.47 -6.52
C LEU A 565 26.04 23.04 -5.75
N LYS A 566 26.27 23.60 -4.56
CA LYS A 566 27.44 23.32 -3.73
C LYS A 566 27.48 21.87 -3.26
N ASN A 567 26.38 21.34 -2.70
CA ASN A 567 26.40 20.09 -1.93
C ASN A 567 25.91 18.87 -2.73
N LEU A 568 25.21 19.07 -3.82
CA LEU A 568 24.58 17.98 -4.58
C LEU A 568 25.09 17.85 -6.02
N ILE A 569 25.65 18.89 -6.61
CA ILE A 569 26.24 18.85 -7.96
C ILE A 569 27.77 18.94 -7.90
N ASN A 570 28.31 19.98 -7.27
CA ASN A 570 29.77 20.23 -7.28
C ASN A 570 30.55 19.34 -6.32
N LYS A 571 29.86 18.64 -5.43
CA LYS A 571 30.45 17.66 -4.50
C LYS A 571 30.79 16.31 -5.19
N ILE A 572 30.24 16.06 -6.39
CA ILE A 572 30.42 14.80 -7.14
C ILE A 572 31.59 14.91 -8.09
#